data_40feb6632a62213547baaabf3ca73467
#
_entry.id   40feb6632a62213547baaabf3ca73467
#
_cell.length_a   1.000
_cell.length_b   1.000
_cell.length_c   1.000
_cell.angle_alpha   90.00
_cell.angle_beta   90.00
_cell.angle_gamma   90.00
#
_symmetry.space_group_name_H-M   'P 1'
#
loop_
_entity.id
_entity.type
_entity.pdbx_description
1 polymer ?
#
loop_
_entity_poly.entity_id
_entity_poly.type
_entity_poly.pdbx_seq_one_letter_code
_entity_poly.pdbx_strand_id
1 'polypeptide(L)'
;MRSNKLRFFVEEPLKPGAELKLAESASHKIRSVLRLRKRDEIVVFNNQYLELKATIKEIDKKYVTILTIEEIKTAVESPLQIKLIIAIIKPEKMDYALQKATELGVTSILPFFSARSVIKINDERREKRLIHWRNIIRSASEQCGRRTIPDLYPFSPLSQ
;
A
#
# COMPACT_ATOMS: atom_id res chain seq x y z
N MET A 1 4.92 23.50 -3.31
CA MET A 1 3.77 22.82 -2.65
C MET A 1 3.54 21.49 -3.36
N ARG A 2 3.70 20.33 -2.68
CA ARG A 2 3.29 19.05 -3.27
C ARG A 2 1.76 19.06 -3.36
N SER A 3 1.22 19.08 -4.58
CA SER A 3 -0.20 18.83 -4.83
C SER A 3 -0.54 17.50 -4.15
N ASN A 4 -1.49 17.52 -3.24
CA ASN A 4 -1.95 16.32 -2.52
C ASN A 4 -2.79 15.45 -3.47
N LYS A 5 -2.14 14.96 -4.55
CA LYS A 5 -2.81 14.13 -5.55
C LYS A 5 -3.14 12.79 -4.91
N LEU A 6 -4.36 12.33 -5.13
CA LEU A 6 -4.82 11.03 -4.66
C LEU A 6 -4.05 9.92 -5.37
N ARG A 7 -3.37 9.08 -4.61
CA ARG A 7 -2.48 8.04 -5.10
C ARG A 7 -3.06 6.67 -4.81
N PHE A 8 -2.90 5.76 -5.78
CA PHE A 8 -3.38 4.39 -5.70
C PHE A 8 -2.31 3.42 -6.17
N PHE A 9 -2.09 2.39 -5.38
CA PHE A 9 -1.24 1.28 -5.78
C PHE A 9 -1.97 0.35 -6.74
N VAL A 10 -1.27 -0.10 -7.77
CA VAL A 10 -1.72 -1.12 -8.72
C VAL A 10 -0.68 -2.23 -8.83
N GLU A 11 -1.13 -3.46 -9.01
CA GLU A 11 -0.25 -4.62 -9.16
C GLU A 11 0.18 -4.83 -10.63
N GLU A 12 -0.62 -4.35 -11.55
CA GLU A 12 -0.43 -4.50 -12.98
C GLU A 12 0.78 -3.68 -13.48
N PRO A 13 1.43 -4.12 -14.56
CA PRO A 13 2.45 -3.33 -15.22
C PRO A 13 1.88 -2.00 -15.71
N LEU A 14 2.54 -0.91 -15.34
CA LEU A 14 2.15 0.43 -15.75
C LEU A 14 2.80 0.80 -17.09
N LYS A 15 2.00 1.37 -18.00
CA LYS A 15 2.46 1.98 -19.25
C LYS A 15 1.63 3.23 -19.52
N PRO A 16 2.22 4.32 -20.04
CA PRO A 16 1.46 5.47 -20.52
C PRO A 16 0.50 5.07 -21.65
N GLY A 17 -0.69 5.66 -21.64
CA GLY A 17 -1.74 5.39 -22.63
C GLY A 17 -2.51 4.07 -22.44
N ALA A 18 -2.25 3.33 -21.37
CA ALA A 18 -2.94 2.08 -21.09
C ALA A 18 -4.24 2.30 -20.30
N GLU A 19 -5.24 1.48 -20.60
CA GLU A 19 -6.44 1.39 -19.78
C GLU A 19 -6.26 0.30 -18.73
N LEU A 20 -6.53 0.63 -17.48
CA LEU A 20 -6.42 -0.29 -16.37
C LEU A 20 -7.72 -0.32 -15.57
N LYS A 21 -8.14 -1.52 -15.21
CA LYS A 21 -9.26 -1.75 -14.31
C LYS A 21 -8.72 -1.90 -12.89
N LEU A 22 -9.07 -0.96 -12.01
CA LEU A 22 -8.58 -0.96 -10.64
C LEU A 22 -9.20 -2.09 -9.81
N ALA A 23 -8.43 -2.59 -8.86
CA ALA A 23 -8.91 -3.55 -7.87
C ALA A 23 -10.18 -3.06 -7.15
N GLU A 24 -11.01 -3.98 -6.69
CA GLU A 24 -12.31 -3.65 -6.08
C GLU A 24 -12.16 -2.70 -4.87
N SER A 25 -11.14 -2.89 -4.04
CA SER A 25 -10.85 -2.02 -2.89
C SER A 25 -10.54 -0.59 -3.28
N ALA A 26 -9.69 -0.39 -4.29
CA ALA A 26 -9.37 0.93 -4.83
C ALA A 26 -10.60 1.57 -5.50
N SER A 27 -11.36 0.78 -6.26
CA SER A 27 -12.60 1.22 -6.90
C SER A 27 -13.64 1.66 -5.88
N HIS A 28 -13.80 0.91 -4.79
CA HIS A 28 -14.69 1.30 -3.69
C HIS A 28 -14.23 2.61 -3.01
N LYS A 29 -12.94 2.75 -2.75
CA LYS A 29 -12.38 3.99 -2.17
C LYS A 29 -12.67 5.20 -3.05
N ILE A 30 -12.46 5.08 -4.37
CA ILE A 30 -12.74 6.15 -5.35
C ILE A 30 -14.22 6.54 -5.35
N ARG A 31 -15.14 5.55 -5.45
CA ARG A 31 -16.57 5.79 -5.56
C ARG A 31 -17.23 6.26 -4.28
N SER A 32 -16.97 5.52 -3.19
CA SER A 32 -17.77 5.63 -1.96
C SER A 32 -17.16 6.55 -0.93
N VAL A 33 -15.82 6.60 -0.85
CA VAL A 33 -15.10 7.40 0.14
C VAL A 33 -14.74 8.77 -0.44
N LEU A 34 -14.04 8.77 -1.57
CA LEU A 34 -13.51 9.99 -2.19
C LEU A 34 -14.51 10.65 -3.15
N ARG A 35 -15.52 9.89 -3.60
CA ARG A 35 -16.60 10.35 -4.49
C ARG A 35 -16.06 11.03 -5.75
N LEU A 36 -14.98 10.50 -6.30
CA LEU A 36 -14.40 11.01 -7.54
C LEU A 36 -15.32 10.72 -8.72
N ARG A 37 -15.13 11.52 -9.76
CA ARG A 37 -15.96 11.49 -10.97
C ARG A 37 -15.13 11.15 -12.19
N LYS A 38 -15.79 10.82 -13.29
CA LYS A 38 -15.16 10.69 -14.61
C LYS A 38 -14.39 11.96 -14.96
N ARG A 39 -13.17 11.80 -15.46
CA ARG A 39 -12.15 12.81 -15.77
C ARG A 39 -11.38 13.38 -14.58
N ASP A 40 -11.69 12.99 -13.35
CA ASP A 40 -10.84 13.36 -12.22
C ASP A 40 -9.44 12.74 -12.37
N GLU A 41 -8.43 13.50 -11.99
CA GLU A 41 -7.04 13.09 -12.04
C GLU A 41 -6.64 12.37 -10.76
N ILE A 42 -5.94 11.27 -10.94
CA ILE A 42 -5.29 10.51 -9.87
C ILE A 42 -3.85 10.17 -10.26
N VAL A 43 -3.13 9.62 -9.31
CA VAL A 43 -1.81 9.05 -9.56
C VAL A 43 -1.86 7.56 -9.28
N VAL A 44 -1.24 6.76 -10.14
CA VAL A 44 -1.07 5.33 -9.91
C VAL A 44 0.40 4.98 -9.86
N PHE A 45 0.76 4.03 -9.02
CA PHE A 45 2.14 3.57 -8.86
C PHE A 45 2.20 2.07 -8.62
N ASN A 46 3.35 1.46 -8.88
CA ASN A 46 3.61 0.04 -8.64
C ASN A 46 5.01 -0.17 -8.03
N ASN A 47 5.32 -1.40 -7.61
CA ASN A 47 6.62 -1.72 -7.01
C ASN A 47 7.80 -1.73 -8.01
N GLN A 48 7.61 -1.29 -9.24
CA GLN A 48 8.67 -1.15 -10.24
C GLN A 48 9.21 0.30 -10.32
N TYR A 49 8.99 1.10 -9.29
CA TYR A 49 9.39 2.51 -9.20
C TYR A 49 8.75 3.41 -10.26
N LEU A 50 7.67 2.94 -10.89
CA LEU A 50 6.94 3.72 -11.90
C LEU A 50 5.71 4.37 -11.28
N GLU A 51 5.55 5.65 -11.54
CA GLU A 51 4.43 6.46 -11.10
C GLU A 51 3.86 7.23 -12.29
N LEU A 52 2.57 7.05 -12.57
CA LEU A 52 1.89 7.66 -13.68
C LEU A 52 0.73 8.53 -13.24
N LYS A 53 0.55 9.64 -13.93
CA LYS A 53 -0.69 10.40 -13.93
C LYS A 53 -1.75 9.59 -14.69
N ALA A 54 -2.95 9.57 -14.16
CA ALA A 54 -4.08 8.90 -14.78
C ALA A 54 -5.36 9.69 -14.61
N THR A 55 -6.33 9.46 -15.47
CA THR A 55 -7.69 9.98 -15.35
C THR A 55 -8.69 8.86 -15.20
N ILE A 56 -9.77 9.12 -14.48
CA ILE A 56 -10.89 8.19 -14.39
C ILE A 56 -11.65 8.21 -15.71
N LYS A 57 -11.63 7.08 -16.41
CA LYS A 57 -12.31 6.90 -17.69
C LYS A 57 -13.76 6.49 -17.50
N GLU A 58 -14.01 5.53 -16.60
CA GLU A 58 -15.33 4.96 -16.37
C GLU A 58 -15.49 4.52 -14.91
N ILE A 59 -16.70 4.65 -14.40
CA ILE A 59 -17.07 4.21 -13.04
C ILE A 59 -18.29 3.31 -13.15
N ASP A 60 -18.07 2.01 -12.95
CA ASP A 60 -19.14 1.01 -12.91
C ASP A 60 -19.62 0.75 -11.48
N LYS A 61 -20.64 -0.08 -11.34
CA LYS A 61 -21.17 -0.50 -10.01
C LYS A 61 -20.10 -1.16 -9.12
N LYS A 62 -19.11 -1.84 -9.69
CA LYS A 62 -18.10 -2.61 -8.94
C LYS A 62 -16.68 -2.09 -9.16
N TYR A 63 -16.35 -1.66 -10.36
CA TYR A 63 -14.98 -1.31 -10.74
C TYR A 63 -14.87 0.10 -11.30
N VAL A 64 -13.67 0.62 -11.24
CA VAL A 64 -13.28 1.88 -11.88
C VAL A 64 -12.22 1.58 -12.92
N THR A 65 -12.41 2.06 -14.14
CA THR A 65 -11.43 2.00 -15.22
C THR A 65 -10.75 3.36 -15.33
N ILE A 66 -9.43 3.35 -15.42
CA ILE A 66 -8.61 4.54 -15.58
C ILE A 66 -7.85 4.50 -16.89
N LEU A 67 -7.47 5.67 -17.39
CA LEU A 67 -6.54 5.84 -18.49
C LEU A 67 -5.26 6.48 -17.96
N THR A 68 -4.15 5.79 -18.08
CA THR A 68 -2.83 6.32 -17.74
C THR A 68 -2.38 7.34 -18.79
N ILE A 69 -1.67 8.40 -18.40
CA ILE A 69 -1.32 9.50 -19.29
C ILE A 69 0.20 9.57 -19.48
N GLU A 70 0.91 9.94 -18.45
CA GLU A 70 2.33 10.24 -18.52
C GLU A 70 3.05 9.86 -17.23
N GLU A 71 4.34 9.62 -17.32
CA GLU A 71 5.18 9.34 -16.15
C GLU A 71 5.44 10.62 -15.35
N ILE A 72 5.29 10.49 -14.04
CA ILE A 72 5.64 11.54 -13.10
C ILE A 72 7.09 11.34 -12.66
N LYS A 73 7.97 12.25 -13.07
CA LYS A 73 9.34 12.28 -12.58
C LYS A 73 9.35 12.82 -11.15
N THR A 74 9.33 11.92 -10.18
CA THR A 74 9.41 12.27 -8.75
C THR A 74 10.81 12.03 -8.20
N ALA A 75 11.07 12.58 -7.00
CA ALA A 75 12.32 12.33 -6.30
C ALA A 75 12.54 10.83 -6.07
N VAL A 76 13.77 10.39 -6.24
CA VAL A 76 14.18 8.99 -5.99
C VAL A 76 14.00 8.69 -4.51
N GLU A 77 13.48 7.52 -4.17
CA GLU A 77 13.49 7.02 -2.79
C GLU A 77 14.93 6.84 -2.30
N SER A 78 15.11 6.90 -0.98
CA SER A 78 16.41 6.61 -0.38
C SER A 78 16.92 5.23 -0.83
N PRO A 79 18.19 5.10 -1.23
CA PRO A 79 18.77 3.80 -1.58
C PRO A 79 18.97 2.88 -0.37
N LEU A 80 18.75 3.41 0.84
CA LEU A 80 18.97 2.67 2.07
C LEU A 80 17.91 1.57 2.24
N GLN A 81 18.38 0.33 2.39
CA GLN A 81 17.53 -0.84 2.63
C GLN A 81 17.38 -1.07 4.14
N ILE A 82 16.21 -0.73 4.68
CA ILE A 82 15.93 -0.89 6.12
C ILE A 82 14.95 -2.03 6.32
N LYS A 83 15.38 -3.08 7.03
CA LYS A 83 14.53 -4.16 7.48
C LYS A 83 14.12 -3.95 8.94
N LEU A 84 12.82 -3.85 9.19
CA LEU A 84 12.26 -3.78 10.54
C LEU A 84 11.91 -5.17 11.04
N ILE A 85 12.57 -5.62 12.11
CA ILE A 85 12.21 -6.84 12.84
C ILE A 85 11.46 -6.38 14.10
N ILE A 86 10.19 -6.76 14.22
CA ILE A 86 9.31 -6.23 15.27
C ILE A 86 8.53 -7.33 15.98
N ALA A 87 8.58 -7.36 17.31
CA ALA A 87 7.72 -8.23 18.09
C ALA A 87 6.24 -7.84 17.93
N ILE A 88 5.35 -8.83 17.84
CA ILE A 88 3.92 -8.58 17.79
C ILE A 88 3.45 -8.03 19.13
N ILE A 89 2.89 -6.84 19.09
CA ILE A 89 2.38 -6.06 20.21
C ILE A 89 0.84 -5.90 20.11
N LYS A 90 0.25 -5.11 21.01
CA LYS A 90 -1.19 -4.82 20.97
C LYS A 90 -1.60 -4.29 19.58
N PRO A 91 -2.79 -4.69 19.04
CA PRO A 91 -3.20 -4.39 17.67
C PRO A 91 -3.02 -2.93 17.27
N GLU A 92 -3.57 -2.00 18.05
CA GLU A 92 -3.55 -0.55 17.74
C GLU A 92 -2.11 0.01 17.68
N LYS A 93 -1.23 -0.50 18.56
CA LYS A 93 0.19 -0.11 18.57
C LYS A 93 0.94 -0.72 17.39
N MET A 94 0.57 -1.93 16.98
CA MET A 94 1.16 -2.58 15.81
C MET A 94 0.76 -1.83 14.53
N ASP A 95 -0.51 -1.48 14.38
CA ASP A 95 -1.02 -0.71 13.25
C ASP A 95 -0.29 0.63 13.11
N TYR A 96 -0.13 1.34 14.22
CA TYR A 96 0.64 2.59 14.26
C TYR A 96 2.11 2.39 13.89
N ALA A 97 2.75 1.33 14.43
CA ALA A 97 4.16 1.05 14.13
C ALA A 97 4.39 0.74 12.65
N LEU A 98 3.51 -0.07 12.04
CA LEU A 98 3.57 -0.40 10.61
C LEU A 98 3.38 0.84 9.73
N GLN A 99 2.40 1.69 10.08
CA GLN A 99 2.18 2.95 9.39
C GLN A 99 3.44 3.83 9.45
N LYS A 100 3.97 4.07 10.64
CA LYS A 100 5.13 4.96 10.81
C LYS A 100 6.42 4.38 10.22
N ALA A 101 6.64 3.08 10.34
CA ALA A 101 7.77 2.42 9.67
C ALA A 101 7.71 2.61 8.15
N THR A 102 6.52 2.48 7.57
CA THR A 102 6.30 2.72 6.14
C THR A 102 6.60 4.18 5.77
N GLU A 103 6.07 5.14 6.50
CA GLU A 103 6.31 6.57 6.28
C GLU A 103 7.79 6.95 6.39
N LEU A 104 8.54 6.28 7.27
CA LEU A 104 9.96 6.51 7.51
C LEU A 104 10.90 5.79 6.53
N GLY A 105 10.36 5.03 5.57
CA GLY A 105 11.17 4.46 4.50
C GLY A 105 11.65 3.04 4.72
N VAL A 106 11.09 2.29 5.68
CA VAL A 106 11.37 0.86 5.84
C VAL A 106 11.03 0.11 4.54
N THR A 107 11.91 -0.78 4.09
CA THR A 107 11.74 -1.54 2.85
C THR A 107 11.17 -2.93 3.06
N SER A 108 11.34 -3.48 4.27
CA SER A 108 10.75 -4.78 4.62
C SER A 108 10.47 -4.90 6.10
N ILE A 109 9.42 -5.64 6.45
CA ILE A 109 8.94 -5.80 7.82
C ILE A 109 8.81 -7.29 8.13
N LEU A 110 9.46 -7.74 9.19
CA LEU A 110 9.42 -9.11 9.71
C LEU A 110 8.82 -9.11 11.12
N PRO A 111 7.52 -9.35 11.27
CA PRO A 111 6.90 -9.52 12.57
C PRO A 111 7.29 -10.86 13.18
N PHE A 112 7.43 -10.94 14.50
CA PHE A 112 7.70 -12.21 15.19
C PHE A 112 6.97 -12.32 16.53
N PHE A 113 6.79 -13.55 17.00
CA PHE A 113 6.33 -13.80 18.37
C PHE A 113 7.51 -13.80 19.34
N SER A 114 7.48 -12.93 20.32
CA SER A 114 8.44 -13.01 21.43
C SER A 114 8.06 -14.11 22.41
N ALA A 115 8.99 -14.61 23.19
CA ALA A 115 8.75 -15.62 24.23
C ALA A 115 7.68 -15.20 25.26
N ARG A 116 7.46 -13.90 25.42
CA ARG A 116 6.43 -13.31 26.30
C ARG A 116 5.13 -13.00 25.58
N SER A 117 4.99 -13.33 24.31
CA SER A 117 3.75 -13.12 23.57
C SER A 117 2.72 -14.13 24.02
N VAL A 118 1.71 -13.69 24.76
CA VAL A 118 0.61 -14.53 25.29
C VAL A 118 -0.36 -14.99 24.19
N ILE A 119 -0.18 -14.55 22.96
CA ILE A 119 -1.19 -14.71 21.91
C ILE A 119 -0.88 -15.97 21.09
N LYS A 120 -1.56 -17.07 21.43
CA LYS A 120 -1.70 -18.21 20.52
C LYS A 120 -2.65 -17.82 19.39
N ILE A 121 -2.13 -17.62 18.19
CA ILE A 121 -2.92 -17.29 17.01
C ILE A 121 -3.00 -18.52 16.13
N ASN A 122 -4.22 -18.97 15.82
CA ASN A 122 -4.46 -19.99 14.81
C ASN A 122 -4.19 -19.43 13.40
N ASP A 123 -4.03 -20.30 12.40
CA ASP A 123 -3.62 -19.92 11.05
C ASP A 123 -4.64 -18.99 10.37
N GLU A 124 -5.92 -19.17 10.58
CA GLU A 124 -6.96 -18.28 10.04
C GLU A 124 -6.84 -16.85 10.57
N ARG A 125 -6.60 -16.68 11.87
CA ARG A 125 -6.40 -15.36 12.48
C ARG A 125 -5.07 -14.74 12.04
N ARG A 126 -4.06 -15.58 11.75
CA ARG A 126 -2.77 -15.14 11.21
C ARG A 126 -2.95 -14.49 9.84
N GLU A 127 -3.65 -15.17 8.94
CA GLU A 127 -3.89 -14.64 7.59
C GLU A 127 -4.72 -13.36 7.61
N LYS A 128 -5.78 -13.29 8.39
CA LYS A 128 -6.58 -12.07 8.55
C LYS A 128 -5.74 -10.89 9.04
N ARG A 129 -4.79 -11.12 9.96
CA ARG A 129 -3.87 -10.07 10.42
C ARG A 129 -2.90 -9.63 9.33
N LEU A 130 -2.32 -10.56 8.59
CA LEU A 130 -1.43 -10.21 7.49
C LEU A 130 -2.14 -9.38 6.42
N ILE A 131 -3.36 -9.74 6.06
CA ILE A 131 -4.19 -8.95 5.13
C ILE A 131 -4.44 -7.55 5.69
N HIS A 132 -4.81 -7.42 6.96
CA HIS A 132 -5.03 -6.14 7.62
C HIS A 132 -3.75 -5.27 7.59
N TRP A 133 -2.61 -5.83 7.96
CA TRP A 133 -1.34 -5.11 7.99
C TRP A 133 -0.85 -4.71 6.59
N ARG A 134 -1.03 -5.57 5.58
CA ARG A 134 -0.76 -5.21 4.16
C ARG A 134 -1.60 -3.99 3.74
N ASN A 135 -2.85 -3.92 4.16
CA ASN A 135 -3.71 -2.78 3.86
C ASN A 135 -3.24 -1.49 4.56
N ILE A 136 -2.76 -1.57 5.79
CA ILE A 136 -2.16 -0.42 6.49
C ILE A 136 -0.92 0.08 5.77
N ILE A 137 0.01 -0.83 5.44
CA ILE A 137 1.25 -0.51 4.73
C ILE A 137 0.95 0.11 3.36
N ARG A 138 0.01 -0.46 2.60
CA ARG A 138 -0.45 0.08 1.32
C ARG A 138 -1.01 1.50 1.49
N SER A 139 -1.94 1.69 2.42
CA SER A 139 -2.54 3.00 2.67
C SER A 139 -1.52 4.04 3.11
N ALA A 140 -0.56 3.67 3.95
CA ALA A 140 0.53 4.54 4.36
C ALA A 140 1.42 4.93 3.17
N SER A 141 1.78 3.97 2.28
CA SER A 141 2.57 4.24 1.07
C SER A 141 1.84 5.17 0.10
N GLU A 142 0.53 4.97 -0.09
CA GLU A 142 -0.31 5.85 -0.89
C GLU A 142 -0.30 7.30 -0.36
N GLN A 143 -0.39 7.46 0.96
CA GLN A 143 -0.49 8.77 1.60
C GLN A 143 0.85 9.50 1.70
N CYS A 144 1.93 8.81 2.07
CA CYS A 144 3.22 9.45 2.29
C CYS A 144 4.04 9.72 1.02
N GLY A 145 3.58 9.22 -0.12
CA GLY A 145 4.21 9.46 -1.41
C GLY A 145 5.32 8.46 -1.75
N ARG A 146 5.39 7.30 -1.11
CA ARG A 146 6.32 6.25 -1.48
C ARG A 146 5.97 5.64 -2.84
N ARG A 147 6.99 5.25 -3.58
CA ARG A 147 6.84 4.59 -4.90
C ARG A 147 6.83 3.07 -4.80
N THR A 148 7.16 2.55 -3.62
CA THR A 148 7.17 1.12 -3.33
C THR A 148 6.38 0.83 -2.07
N ILE A 149 5.85 -0.38 -1.99
CA ILE A 149 5.21 -0.91 -0.79
C ILE A 149 6.23 -1.80 -0.07
N PRO A 150 6.51 -1.58 1.21
CA PRO A 150 7.35 -2.48 2.00
C PRO A 150 6.87 -3.93 1.95
N ASP A 151 7.81 -4.86 1.83
CA ASP A 151 7.51 -6.28 1.93
C ASP A 151 7.10 -6.63 3.36
N LEU A 152 5.95 -7.26 3.52
CA LEU A 152 5.53 -7.82 4.80
C LEU A 152 5.70 -9.34 4.79
N TYR A 153 6.66 -9.81 5.57
CA TYR A 153 6.90 -11.25 5.73
C TYR A 153 5.87 -11.89 6.65
N PRO A 154 5.56 -13.18 6.44
CA PRO A 154 4.80 -13.96 7.41
C PRO A 154 5.50 -13.96 8.76
N PHE A 155 4.73 -13.90 9.83
CA PHE A 155 5.30 -13.96 11.18
C PHE A 155 5.38 -15.39 11.70
N SER A 156 6.46 -15.68 12.39
CA SER A 156 6.78 -16.98 12.99
C SER A 156 7.34 -16.79 14.39
N PRO A 157 7.43 -17.85 15.21
CA PRO A 157 8.24 -17.80 16.41
C PRO A 157 9.68 -17.43 16.06
N LEU A 158 10.33 -16.66 16.91
CA LEU A 158 11.77 -16.47 16.81
C LEU A 158 12.42 -17.80 17.15
N SER A 159 12.89 -18.56 16.17
CA SER A 159 13.74 -19.73 16.43
C SER A 159 15.09 -19.23 16.91
N GLN A 160 15.53 -19.73 18.06
CA GLN A 160 16.90 -19.55 18.55
C GLN A 160 17.90 -20.17 17.61
#